data_65c3fc23b0f7edeed7c6b4d9c51a50e3
#
_entry.id   65c3fc23b0f7edeed7c6b4d9c51a50e3
#
_cell.length_a   1.000
_cell.length_b   1.000
_cell.length_c   1.000
_cell.angle_alpha   90.00
_cell.angle_beta   90.00
_cell.angle_gamma   90.00
#
_symmetry.space_group_name_H-M   'P 1'
#
loop_
_entity.id
_entity.type
_entity.pdbx_description
1 polymer ?
#
loop_
_entity_poly.entity_id
_entity_poly.type
_entity_poly.pdbx_seq_one_letter_code
_entity_poly.pdbx_strand_id
1 'polypeptide(L)'
;MQKQQPHQPVLLEKVIEYLAIDPEGIYIDATFGRGGHAGNILKNLAEKGRLIAIDKDPEALAYAKQHWGNDKRVEIYQASFRTLAEIAKAHGIYGQVSGCLFDLGVSSPQLDQAERGFSFLRDGPLDMRMDPKTGISAATWLACATEKEMAQVLKDYGEERYAKRIARAISEERKLKPIVTTVHLANVVKAAHPRWERHKHPATQTFQAIRIRINNELEDLKLGLEQSLDVLKIGGRLLVISFHSLEDRIVKRFITKQ
;
A
#
# COMPACT_ATOMS: atom_id res chain seq x y z
N MET A 1 -6.02 -1.25 -30.91
CA MET A 1 -5.35 -1.41 -29.61
C MET A 1 -4.89 -0.03 -29.15
N GLN A 2 -5.63 0.60 -28.26
CA GLN A 2 -5.17 1.86 -27.63
C GLN A 2 -3.98 1.52 -26.74
N LYS A 3 -2.81 2.09 -27.02
CA LYS A 3 -1.65 2.08 -26.12
C LYS A 3 -2.10 2.79 -24.84
N GLN A 4 -2.32 2.06 -23.75
CA GLN A 4 -2.44 2.67 -22.44
C GLN A 4 -1.18 3.50 -22.22
N GLN A 5 -1.34 4.80 -22.03
CA GLN A 5 -0.22 5.64 -21.63
C GLN A 5 0.33 5.08 -20.31
N PRO A 6 1.63 4.92 -20.18
CA PRO A 6 2.22 4.43 -18.93
C PRO A 6 1.80 5.38 -17.81
N HIS A 7 1.23 4.84 -16.75
CA HIS A 7 0.81 5.60 -15.59
C HIS A 7 2.02 6.35 -15.02
N GLN A 8 1.95 7.68 -15.03
CA GLN A 8 3.02 8.50 -14.46
C GLN A 8 2.94 8.43 -12.93
N PRO A 9 4.04 8.09 -12.23
CA PRO A 9 4.07 8.06 -10.78
C PRO A 9 3.72 9.42 -10.17
N VAL A 10 3.07 9.39 -9.02
CA VAL A 10 2.69 10.61 -8.28
C VAL A 10 3.97 11.35 -7.83
N LEU A 11 4.02 12.67 -8.03
CA LEU A 11 5.14 13.53 -7.60
C LEU A 11 6.52 13.08 -8.08
N LEU A 12 6.63 12.41 -9.23
CA LEU A 12 7.88 11.80 -9.72
C LEU A 12 9.07 12.77 -9.70
N GLU A 13 8.91 13.98 -10.25
CA GLU A 13 9.98 14.98 -10.30
C GLU A 13 10.44 15.40 -8.88
N LYS A 14 9.48 15.54 -7.95
CA LYS A 14 9.78 15.88 -6.56
C LYS A 14 10.49 14.74 -5.82
N VAL A 15 10.13 13.49 -6.12
CA VAL A 15 10.83 12.33 -5.55
C VAL A 15 12.30 12.34 -5.98
N ILE A 16 12.59 12.54 -7.25
CA ILE A 16 13.97 12.58 -7.76
C ILE A 16 14.73 13.78 -7.18
N GLU A 17 14.11 14.98 -7.16
CA GLU A 17 14.68 16.19 -6.57
C GLU A 17 15.05 15.97 -5.09
N TYR A 18 14.11 15.45 -4.29
CA TYR A 18 14.32 15.33 -2.84
C TYR A 18 15.16 14.12 -2.45
N LEU A 19 15.19 13.04 -3.22
CA LEU A 19 16.15 11.96 -3.02
C LEU A 19 17.59 12.44 -3.27
N ALA A 20 17.80 13.47 -4.09
CA ALA A 20 19.12 14.01 -4.45
C ALA A 20 20.09 12.87 -4.77
N ILE A 21 19.78 12.13 -5.83
CA ILE A 21 20.39 10.84 -6.11
C ILE A 21 21.91 10.97 -6.32
N ASP A 22 22.66 10.29 -5.46
CA ASP A 22 24.08 9.99 -5.64
C ASP A 22 24.18 8.81 -6.64
N PRO A 23 24.87 8.96 -7.78
CA PRO A 23 24.97 7.90 -8.79
C PRO A 23 25.56 6.58 -8.27
N GLU A 24 26.38 6.60 -7.23
CA GLU A 24 26.97 5.41 -6.60
C GLU A 24 26.26 5.01 -5.31
N GLY A 25 25.15 5.69 -4.97
CA GLY A 25 24.38 5.46 -3.74
C GLY A 25 23.54 4.20 -3.76
N ILE A 26 23.08 3.81 -2.59
CA ILE A 26 22.16 2.69 -2.36
C ILE A 26 20.78 3.25 -2.05
N TYR A 27 19.77 2.80 -2.78
CA TYR A 27 18.38 3.25 -2.63
C TYR A 27 17.45 2.08 -2.37
N ILE A 28 16.41 2.34 -1.60
CA ILE A 28 15.33 1.38 -1.34
C ILE A 28 14.02 1.99 -1.82
N ASP A 29 13.35 1.32 -2.74
CA ASP A 29 11.92 1.53 -3.04
C ASP A 29 11.15 0.48 -2.26
N ALA A 30 10.53 0.90 -1.15
CA ALA A 30 9.86 0.02 -0.20
C ALA A 30 8.44 -0.36 -0.62
N THR A 31 7.96 0.22 -1.73
CA THR A 31 6.61 0.07 -2.30
C THR A 31 6.69 0.06 -3.83
N PHE A 32 7.42 -0.90 -4.37
CA PHE A 32 7.85 -0.91 -5.77
C PHE A 32 6.70 -0.81 -6.79
N GLY A 33 5.56 -1.49 -6.56
CA GLY A 33 4.41 -1.48 -7.45
C GLY A 33 4.74 -1.90 -8.88
N ARG A 34 4.66 -0.96 -9.82
CA ARG A 34 5.07 -1.14 -11.24
C ARG A 34 6.39 -0.46 -11.56
N GLY A 35 7.17 -0.09 -10.55
CA GLY A 35 8.53 0.43 -10.72
C GLY A 35 8.61 1.82 -11.35
N GLY A 36 7.56 2.61 -11.26
CA GLY A 36 7.56 3.95 -11.84
C GLY A 36 8.60 4.87 -11.21
N HIS A 37 8.70 4.89 -9.90
CA HIS A 37 9.76 5.59 -9.17
C HIS A 37 11.10 4.87 -9.32
N ALA A 38 11.13 3.55 -9.09
CA ALA A 38 12.32 2.70 -9.21
C ALA A 38 13.04 2.88 -10.56
N GLY A 39 12.30 2.85 -11.67
CA GLY A 39 12.87 3.04 -13.01
C GLY A 39 13.51 4.43 -13.21
N ASN A 40 12.98 5.47 -12.54
CA ASN A 40 13.56 6.80 -12.60
C ASN A 40 14.75 6.97 -11.64
N ILE A 41 14.75 6.31 -10.49
CA ILE A 41 15.94 6.20 -9.63
C ILE A 41 17.07 5.53 -10.41
N LEU A 42 16.82 4.38 -11.06
CA LEU A 42 17.81 3.63 -11.83
C LEU A 42 18.43 4.42 -13.00
N LYS A 43 17.68 5.32 -13.65
CA LYS A 43 18.23 6.19 -14.70
C LYS A 43 19.30 7.14 -14.18
N ASN A 44 19.29 7.45 -12.89
CA ASN A 44 20.25 8.34 -12.26
C ASN A 44 21.39 7.59 -11.53
N LEU A 45 21.33 6.24 -11.47
CA LEU A 45 22.38 5.42 -10.87
C LEU A 45 23.45 5.03 -11.89
N ALA A 46 24.71 5.12 -11.48
CA ALA A 46 25.85 4.56 -12.20
C ALA A 46 25.97 3.04 -11.98
N GLU A 47 27.00 2.42 -12.55
CA GLU A 47 27.22 0.97 -12.48
C GLU A 47 27.36 0.42 -11.07
N LYS A 48 27.93 1.20 -10.14
CA LYS A 48 28.11 0.82 -8.72
C LYS A 48 26.90 1.14 -7.84
N GLY A 49 25.97 1.97 -8.32
CA GLY A 49 24.75 2.29 -7.59
C GLY A 49 23.87 1.05 -7.45
N ARG A 50 23.08 0.98 -6.37
CA ARG A 50 22.20 -0.17 -6.06
C ARG A 50 20.78 0.30 -5.78
N LEU A 51 19.81 -0.47 -6.24
CA LEU A 51 18.39 -0.30 -5.93
C LEU A 51 17.81 -1.59 -5.36
N ILE A 52 17.27 -1.52 -4.17
CA ILE A 52 16.51 -2.59 -3.54
C ILE A 52 15.03 -2.30 -3.73
N ALA A 53 14.33 -3.15 -4.46
CA ALA A 53 12.90 -3.07 -4.72
C ALA A 53 12.16 -4.05 -3.80
N ILE A 54 11.26 -3.53 -2.97
CA ILE A 54 10.47 -4.31 -2.03
C ILE A 54 8.99 -4.13 -2.34
N ASP A 55 8.24 -5.22 -2.38
CA ASP A 55 6.78 -5.19 -2.43
C ASP A 55 6.19 -6.45 -1.81
N LYS A 56 4.99 -6.35 -1.24
CA LYS A 56 4.22 -7.49 -0.76
C LYS A 56 3.58 -8.26 -1.92
N ASP A 57 3.20 -7.54 -2.98
CA ASP A 57 2.43 -8.08 -4.09
C ASP A 57 3.32 -8.93 -5.03
N PRO A 58 3.06 -10.24 -5.17
CA PRO A 58 3.83 -11.09 -6.07
C PRO A 58 3.75 -10.65 -7.54
N GLU A 59 2.67 -9.97 -7.96
CA GLU A 59 2.57 -9.44 -9.33
C GLU A 59 3.52 -8.26 -9.56
N ALA A 60 3.69 -7.40 -8.56
CA ALA A 60 4.69 -6.32 -8.63
C ALA A 60 6.09 -6.88 -8.84
N LEU A 61 6.42 -7.97 -8.14
CA LEU A 61 7.72 -8.60 -8.24
C LEU A 61 7.93 -9.37 -9.53
N ALA A 62 6.88 -10.02 -10.04
CA ALA A 62 6.93 -10.64 -11.37
C ALA A 62 7.21 -9.59 -12.44
N TYR A 63 6.57 -8.44 -12.34
CA TYR A 63 6.81 -7.29 -13.22
C TYR A 63 8.25 -6.76 -13.06
N ALA A 64 8.73 -6.61 -11.83
CA ALA A 64 10.10 -6.17 -11.55
C ALA A 64 11.14 -7.10 -12.18
N LYS A 65 10.99 -8.41 -11.98
CA LYS A 65 11.87 -9.44 -12.55
C LYS A 65 11.88 -9.40 -14.08
N GLN A 66 10.73 -9.23 -14.70
CA GLN A 66 10.61 -9.15 -16.15
C GLN A 66 11.35 -7.94 -16.73
N HIS A 67 11.31 -6.78 -16.08
CA HIS A 67 11.83 -5.53 -16.62
C HIS A 67 13.26 -5.20 -16.17
N TRP A 68 13.64 -5.61 -14.96
CA TRP A 68 14.94 -5.29 -14.36
C TRP A 68 15.69 -6.49 -13.78
N GLY A 69 15.20 -7.72 -13.97
CA GLY A 69 15.85 -8.91 -13.43
C GLY A 69 17.27 -9.18 -13.94
N ASN A 70 17.64 -8.57 -15.07
CA ASN A 70 18.99 -8.65 -15.62
C ASN A 70 19.88 -7.43 -15.27
N ASP A 71 19.32 -6.41 -14.63
CA ASP A 71 20.10 -5.24 -14.19
C ASP A 71 20.80 -5.57 -12.87
N LYS A 72 22.12 -5.67 -12.89
CA LYS A 72 22.94 -6.04 -11.73
C LYS A 72 22.83 -5.06 -10.55
N ARG A 73 22.32 -3.86 -10.82
CA ARG A 73 22.08 -2.83 -9.79
C ARG A 73 20.80 -3.05 -9.00
N VAL A 74 19.89 -3.94 -9.46
CA VAL A 74 18.56 -4.14 -8.89
C VAL A 74 18.47 -5.45 -8.15
N GLU A 75 18.02 -5.37 -6.90
CA GLU A 75 17.67 -6.51 -6.08
C GLU A 75 16.18 -6.45 -5.73
N ILE A 76 15.47 -7.58 -5.84
CA ILE A 76 13.99 -7.61 -5.77
C ILE A 76 13.56 -8.56 -4.66
N TYR A 77 12.76 -8.05 -3.72
CA TYR A 77 12.30 -8.80 -2.53
C TYR A 77 10.79 -8.80 -2.40
N GLN A 78 10.20 -10.00 -2.24
CA GLN A 78 8.82 -10.15 -1.80
C GLN A 78 8.77 -10.03 -0.28
N ALA A 79 8.46 -8.85 0.21
CA ALA A 79 8.39 -8.60 1.64
C ALA A 79 7.49 -7.39 1.95
N SER A 80 7.10 -7.27 3.21
CA SER A 80 6.62 -6.01 3.74
C SER A 80 7.81 -5.13 4.13
N PHE A 81 7.70 -3.82 3.93
CA PHE A 81 8.68 -2.85 4.41
C PHE A 81 8.83 -2.86 5.96
N ARG A 82 7.95 -3.57 6.70
CA ARG A 82 8.15 -3.84 8.13
C ARG A 82 9.39 -4.67 8.44
N THR A 83 9.98 -5.35 7.44
CA THR A 83 11.20 -6.14 7.57
C THR A 83 12.41 -5.47 6.92
N LEU A 84 12.35 -4.17 6.72
CA LEU A 84 13.37 -3.37 6.04
C LEU A 84 14.77 -3.54 6.64
N ALA A 85 14.88 -3.53 7.98
CA ALA A 85 16.15 -3.69 8.67
C ALA A 85 16.74 -5.09 8.49
N GLU A 86 15.89 -6.13 8.46
CA GLU A 86 16.33 -7.51 8.22
C GLU A 86 16.90 -7.67 6.81
N ILE A 87 16.20 -7.11 5.81
CA ILE A 87 16.66 -7.08 4.41
C ILE A 87 17.99 -6.34 4.32
N ALA A 88 18.10 -5.16 4.92
CA ALA A 88 19.34 -4.38 4.89
C ALA A 88 20.53 -5.10 5.54
N LYS A 89 20.32 -5.81 6.65
CA LYS A 89 21.34 -6.62 7.31
C LYS A 89 21.78 -7.81 6.45
N ALA A 90 20.82 -8.52 5.86
CA ALA A 90 21.11 -9.68 5.00
C ALA A 90 21.98 -9.31 3.78
N HIS A 91 21.88 -8.04 3.31
CA HIS A 91 22.60 -7.55 2.14
C HIS A 91 23.82 -6.67 2.48
N GLY A 92 24.17 -6.57 3.77
CA GLY A 92 25.33 -5.79 4.22
C GLY A 92 25.22 -4.29 3.95
N ILE A 93 23.99 -3.75 3.84
CA ILE A 93 23.74 -2.33 3.57
C ILE A 93 23.13 -1.56 4.76
N TYR A 94 23.05 -2.18 5.91
CA TYR A 94 22.53 -1.57 7.13
C TYR A 94 23.36 -0.34 7.50
N GLY A 95 22.71 0.81 7.67
CA GLY A 95 23.37 2.09 7.93
C GLY A 95 24.09 2.70 6.72
N GLN A 96 23.89 2.18 5.50
CA GLN A 96 24.58 2.64 4.28
C GLN A 96 23.62 3.16 3.20
N VAL A 97 22.32 3.08 3.41
CA VAL A 97 21.30 3.47 2.43
C VAL A 97 21.28 4.99 2.26
N SER A 98 21.40 5.46 1.03
CA SER A 98 21.41 6.88 0.67
C SER A 98 20.00 7.48 0.63
N GLY A 99 19.00 6.68 0.29
CA GLY A 99 17.60 7.12 0.27
C GLY A 99 16.63 5.97 0.32
N CYS A 100 15.52 6.19 1.03
CA CYS A 100 14.41 5.24 1.15
C CYS A 100 13.11 5.94 0.74
N LEU A 101 12.36 5.30 -0.15
CA LEU A 101 11.06 5.78 -0.65
C LEU A 101 9.95 4.84 -0.19
N PHE A 102 8.89 5.45 0.35
CA PHE A 102 7.59 4.83 0.62
C PHE A 102 6.52 5.56 -0.18
N ASP A 103 5.99 4.94 -1.24
CA ASP A 103 4.81 5.40 -1.98
C ASP A 103 3.62 4.57 -1.51
N LEU A 104 2.89 5.08 -0.50
CA LEU A 104 1.91 4.30 0.25
C LEU A 104 0.62 4.04 -0.54
N GLY A 105 -0.18 3.11 -0.05
CA GLY A 105 -1.49 2.79 -0.61
C GLY A 105 -1.49 1.63 -1.58
N VAL A 106 -2.31 1.71 -2.62
CA VAL A 106 -2.52 0.64 -3.61
C VAL A 106 -1.98 1.03 -4.98
N SER A 107 -1.44 0.07 -5.70
CA SER A 107 -1.02 0.27 -7.08
C SER A 107 -2.21 0.33 -8.05
N SER A 108 -2.04 1.03 -9.19
CA SER A 108 -3.08 1.09 -10.22
C SER A 108 -3.58 -0.29 -10.67
N PRO A 109 -2.73 -1.30 -10.91
CA PRO A 109 -3.22 -2.65 -11.25
C PRO A 109 -4.12 -3.27 -10.18
N GLN A 110 -3.83 -3.07 -8.89
CA GLN A 110 -4.69 -3.56 -7.82
C GLN A 110 -6.11 -2.96 -7.88
N LEU A 111 -6.23 -1.69 -8.30
CA LEU A 111 -7.52 -1.04 -8.49
C LEU A 111 -8.21 -1.43 -9.81
N ASP A 112 -7.43 -1.67 -10.86
CA ASP A 112 -7.94 -1.94 -12.21
C ASP A 112 -8.39 -3.40 -12.39
N GLN A 113 -7.77 -4.33 -11.66
CA GLN A 113 -8.09 -5.76 -11.71
C GLN A 113 -9.24 -6.07 -10.74
N ALA A 114 -10.43 -6.35 -11.29
CA ALA A 114 -11.63 -6.65 -10.49
C ALA A 114 -11.43 -7.87 -9.56
N GLU A 115 -10.66 -8.86 -10.01
CA GLU A 115 -10.32 -10.08 -9.28
C GLU A 115 -9.53 -9.86 -8.00
N ARG A 116 -8.86 -8.70 -7.86
CA ARG A 116 -8.11 -8.33 -6.66
C ARG A 116 -9.02 -7.78 -5.55
N GLY A 117 -10.20 -7.32 -5.86
CA GLY A 117 -11.22 -6.89 -4.89
C GLY A 117 -10.98 -5.54 -4.21
N PHE A 118 -10.01 -4.72 -4.65
CA PHE A 118 -9.72 -3.41 -4.06
C PHE A 118 -10.70 -2.32 -4.46
N SER A 119 -11.39 -2.49 -5.60
CA SER A 119 -12.33 -1.51 -6.15
C SER A 119 -13.72 -2.11 -6.29
N PHE A 120 -14.75 -1.27 -6.15
CA PHE A 120 -16.15 -1.61 -6.42
C PHE A 120 -16.67 -1.01 -7.72
N LEU A 121 -15.81 -0.41 -8.54
CA LEU A 121 -16.18 0.10 -9.86
C LEU A 121 -16.52 -1.01 -10.85
N ARG A 122 -15.92 -2.18 -10.66
CA ARG A 122 -16.24 -3.44 -11.34
C ARG A 122 -16.46 -4.50 -10.27
N ASP A 123 -17.44 -5.38 -10.50
CA ASP A 123 -17.68 -6.48 -9.57
C ASP A 123 -16.58 -7.54 -9.66
N GLY A 124 -16.16 -8.03 -8.53
CA GLY A 124 -15.15 -9.06 -8.40
C GLY A 124 -15.15 -9.68 -7.01
N PRO A 125 -14.36 -10.74 -6.77
CA PRO A 125 -14.20 -11.33 -5.45
C PRO A 125 -13.78 -10.29 -4.43
N LEU A 126 -14.35 -10.32 -3.24
CA LEU A 126 -14.00 -9.41 -2.15
C LEU A 126 -12.76 -9.92 -1.41
N ASP A 127 -11.58 -9.80 -2.06
CA ASP A 127 -10.31 -10.28 -1.51
C ASP A 127 -9.53 -9.21 -0.75
N MET A 128 -9.08 -8.15 -1.41
CA MET A 128 -8.32 -7.01 -0.87
C MET A 128 -6.92 -7.35 -0.33
N ARG A 129 -6.41 -8.56 -0.45
CA ARG A 129 -5.03 -8.88 -0.03
C ARG A 129 -4.01 -8.37 -1.05
N MET A 130 -2.98 -7.70 -0.59
CA MET A 130 -1.83 -7.34 -1.42
C MET A 130 -1.03 -8.59 -1.80
N ASP A 131 -0.79 -9.50 -0.84
CA ASP A 131 -0.30 -10.85 -1.09
C ASP A 131 -1.46 -11.86 -0.97
N PRO A 132 -1.99 -12.39 -2.08
CA PRO A 132 -3.11 -13.34 -2.03
C PRO A 132 -2.76 -14.71 -1.44
N LYS A 133 -1.47 -14.99 -1.19
CA LYS A 133 -1.01 -16.25 -0.58
C LYS A 133 -1.00 -16.19 0.94
N THR A 134 -1.11 -15.01 1.54
CA THR A 134 -1.01 -14.83 2.99
C THR A 134 -2.27 -14.22 3.58
N GLY A 135 -2.54 -14.48 4.86
CA GLY A 135 -3.65 -13.90 5.58
C GLY A 135 -5.03 -14.39 5.11
N ILE A 136 -6.07 -13.64 5.46
CA ILE A 136 -7.46 -13.93 5.09
C ILE A 136 -8.01 -12.83 4.18
N SER A 137 -8.92 -13.21 3.26
CA SER A 137 -9.58 -12.24 2.39
C SER A 137 -10.54 -11.33 3.19
N ALA A 138 -10.90 -10.19 2.59
CA ALA A 138 -11.91 -9.30 3.14
C ALA A 138 -13.26 -10.01 3.34
N ALA A 139 -13.67 -10.86 2.39
CA ALA A 139 -14.88 -11.68 2.52
C ALA A 139 -14.81 -12.60 3.75
N THR A 140 -13.71 -13.30 3.94
CA THR A 140 -13.50 -14.18 5.10
C THR A 140 -13.50 -13.40 6.41
N TRP A 141 -12.84 -12.26 6.44
CA TRP A 141 -12.85 -11.39 7.62
C TRP A 141 -14.25 -10.90 7.95
N LEU A 142 -15.02 -10.41 6.97
CA LEU A 142 -16.40 -9.95 7.17
C LEU A 142 -17.33 -11.09 7.62
N ALA A 143 -17.08 -12.31 7.18
CA ALA A 143 -17.86 -13.48 7.63
C ALA A 143 -17.68 -13.79 9.13
N CYS A 144 -16.46 -13.57 9.66
CA CYS A 144 -16.09 -13.97 11.03
C CYS A 144 -16.10 -12.82 12.05
N ALA A 145 -15.79 -11.59 11.62
CA ALA A 145 -15.65 -10.44 12.52
C ALA A 145 -16.97 -10.12 13.26
N THR A 146 -16.85 -9.75 14.52
CA THR A 146 -18.01 -9.26 15.30
C THR A 146 -18.46 -7.89 14.80
N GLU A 147 -19.75 -7.55 14.99
CA GLU A 147 -20.27 -6.22 14.68
C GLU A 147 -19.45 -5.11 15.35
N LYS A 148 -19.05 -5.32 16.61
CA LYS A 148 -18.21 -4.37 17.37
C LYS A 148 -16.84 -4.18 16.72
N GLU A 149 -16.19 -5.25 16.32
CA GLU A 149 -14.88 -5.21 15.64
C GLU A 149 -14.99 -4.50 14.29
N MET A 150 -16.00 -4.84 13.48
CA MET A 150 -16.26 -4.15 12.21
C MET A 150 -16.48 -2.65 12.42
N ALA A 151 -17.32 -2.28 13.39
CA ALA A 151 -17.57 -0.87 13.69
C ALA A 151 -16.30 -0.12 14.13
N GLN A 152 -15.42 -0.77 14.90
CA GLN A 152 -14.15 -0.19 15.33
C GLN A 152 -13.21 0.02 14.15
N VAL A 153 -13.04 -0.99 13.29
CA VAL A 153 -12.22 -0.91 12.06
C VAL A 153 -12.72 0.20 11.14
N LEU A 154 -14.02 0.25 10.87
CA LEU A 154 -14.61 1.29 10.02
C LEU A 154 -14.39 2.70 10.59
N LYS A 155 -14.50 2.85 11.92
CA LYS A 155 -14.26 4.12 12.59
C LYS A 155 -12.79 4.53 12.54
N ASP A 156 -11.87 3.63 12.94
CA ASP A 156 -10.46 3.96 13.14
C ASP A 156 -9.68 4.05 11.83
N TYR A 157 -9.98 3.20 10.85
CA TYR A 157 -9.25 3.10 9.58
C TYR A 157 -9.98 3.76 8.41
N GLY A 158 -11.30 3.92 8.51
CA GLY A 158 -12.09 4.63 7.50
C GLY A 158 -12.42 6.06 7.89
N GLU A 159 -12.24 6.44 9.16
CA GLU A 159 -12.77 7.68 9.73
C GLU A 159 -14.30 7.81 9.43
N GLU A 160 -14.99 6.63 9.40
CA GLU A 160 -16.38 6.53 8.99
C GLU A 160 -17.31 6.96 10.12
N ARG A 161 -18.07 8.02 9.86
CA ARG A 161 -19.02 8.58 10.84
C ARG A 161 -20.14 7.61 11.20
N TYR A 162 -20.60 6.81 10.24
CA TYR A 162 -21.72 5.89 10.38
C TYR A 162 -21.26 4.44 10.61
N ALA A 163 -20.03 4.25 11.10
CA ALA A 163 -19.39 2.96 11.31
C ALA A 163 -20.26 1.91 11.98
N LYS A 164 -20.95 2.26 13.10
CA LYS A 164 -21.85 1.35 13.81
C LYS A 164 -23.03 0.90 12.96
N ARG A 165 -23.63 1.82 12.21
CA ARG A 165 -24.79 1.54 11.36
C ARG A 165 -24.40 0.65 10.19
N ILE A 166 -23.26 0.92 9.56
CA ILE A 166 -22.73 0.11 8.47
C ILE A 166 -22.35 -1.29 8.97
N ALA A 167 -21.64 -1.40 10.10
CA ALA A 167 -21.27 -2.68 10.69
C ALA A 167 -22.49 -3.54 11.00
N ARG A 168 -23.56 -2.95 11.55
CA ARG A 168 -24.83 -3.62 11.78
C ARG A 168 -25.45 -4.12 10.48
N ALA A 169 -25.53 -3.29 9.44
CA ALA A 169 -26.08 -3.67 8.14
C ALA A 169 -25.29 -4.84 7.51
N ILE A 170 -23.97 -4.82 7.58
CA ILE A 170 -23.11 -5.92 7.15
C ILE A 170 -23.41 -7.19 7.99
N SER A 171 -23.55 -7.05 9.29
CA SER A 171 -23.84 -8.18 10.20
C SER A 171 -25.22 -8.79 9.96
N GLU A 172 -26.21 -8.01 9.58
CA GLU A 172 -27.55 -8.48 9.24
C GLU A 172 -27.56 -9.13 7.84
N GLU A 173 -26.96 -8.49 6.83
CA GLU A 173 -26.91 -9.00 5.47
C GLU A 173 -26.22 -10.35 5.38
N ARG A 174 -25.05 -10.53 6.01
CA ARG A 174 -24.30 -11.79 5.97
C ARG A 174 -25.05 -13.00 6.55
N LYS A 175 -26.07 -12.78 7.40
CA LYS A 175 -26.96 -13.85 7.89
C LYS A 175 -27.94 -14.34 6.83
N LEU A 176 -28.28 -13.46 5.88
CA LEU A 176 -29.19 -13.77 4.77
C LEU A 176 -28.43 -14.31 3.59
N LYS A 177 -27.32 -13.66 3.23
CA LYS A 177 -26.49 -14.02 2.09
C LYS A 177 -25.02 -13.66 2.37
N PRO A 178 -24.06 -14.57 2.13
CA PRO A 178 -22.63 -14.26 2.27
C PRO A 178 -22.21 -13.08 1.39
N ILE A 179 -21.45 -12.14 1.96
CA ILE A 179 -20.92 -10.98 1.24
C ILE A 179 -19.55 -11.37 0.67
N VAL A 180 -19.54 -11.79 -0.60
CA VAL A 180 -18.34 -12.35 -1.26
C VAL A 180 -17.86 -11.52 -2.44
N THR A 181 -18.62 -10.50 -2.87
CA THR A 181 -18.24 -9.62 -3.98
C THR A 181 -18.17 -8.15 -3.58
N THR A 182 -17.39 -7.38 -4.33
CA THR A 182 -17.15 -5.96 -4.08
C THR A 182 -18.41 -5.13 -4.23
N VAL A 183 -19.19 -5.37 -5.29
CA VAL A 183 -20.43 -4.63 -5.55
C VAL A 183 -21.50 -4.99 -4.50
N HIS A 184 -21.57 -6.24 -4.04
CA HIS A 184 -22.47 -6.61 -2.95
C HIS A 184 -22.17 -5.81 -1.69
N LEU A 185 -20.92 -5.79 -1.23
CA LEU A 185 -20.52 -4.97 -0.08
C LEU A 185 -20.84 -3.49 -0.29
N ALA A 186 -20.48 -2.94 -1.45
CA ALA A 186 -20.72 -1.53 -1.75
C ALA A 186 -22.21 -1.16 -1.70
N ASN A 187 -23.09 -2.04 -2.17
CA ASN A 187 -24.55 -1.85 -2.12
C ASN A 187 -25.08 -1.90 -0.68
N VAL A 188 -24.60 -2.84 0.17
CA VAL A 188 -24.96 -2.90 1.59
C VAL A 188 -24.57 -1.61 2.31
N VAL A 189 -23.34 -1.14 2.08
CA VAL A 189 -22.85 0.12 2.67
C VAL A 189 -23.67 1.30 2.18
N LYS A 190 -23.95 1.38 0.88
CA LYS A 190 -24.74 2.43 0.26
C LYS A 190 -26.15 2.52 0.86
N ALA A 191 -26.82 1.38 1.05
CA ALA A 191 -28.15 1.32 1.66
C ALA A 191 -28.15 1.73 3.14
N ALA A 192 -27.08 1.42 3.87
CA ALA A 192 -26.91 1.78 5.25
C ALA A 192 -26.54 3.24 5.49
N HIS A 193 -25.96 3.93 4.49
CA HIS A 193 -25.44 5.29 4.66
C HIS A 193 -26.55 6.34 4.54
N PRO A 194 -26.82 7.16 5.58
CA PRO A 194 -28.01 8.03 5.60
C PRO A 194 -27.87 9.29 4.74
N ARG A 195 -26.65 9.71 4.42
CA ARG A 195 -26.35 10.90 3.62
C ARG A 195 -25.10 10.68 2.78
N TRP A 196 -25.12 11.11 1.52
CA TRP A 196 -24.00 11.03 0.58
C TRP A 196 -23.40 12.41 0.34
N GLU A 197 -22.10 12.43 0.24
CA GLU A 197 -21.42 13.55 -0.39
C GLU A 197 -21.49 13.40 -1.91
N ARG A 198 -21.76 14.49 -2.62
CA ARG A 198 -22.05 14.48 -4.07
C ARG A 198 -20.87 13.91 -4.90
N HIS A 199 -19.64 13.94 -4.36
CA HIS A 199 -18.42 13.61 -5.08
C HIS A 199 -17.67 12.37 -4.51
N LYS A 200 -18.20 11.71 -3.47
CA LYS A 200 -17.56 10.55 -2.84
C LYS A 200 -18.56 9.43 -2.63
N HIS A 201 -18.28 8.27 -3.22
CA HIS A 201 -19.16 7.12 -3.02
C HIS A 201 -19.12 6.69 -1.55
N PRO A 202 -20.26 6.39 -0.90
CA PRO A 202 -20.33 6.07 0.53
C PRO A 202 -19.49 4.86 0.93
N ALA A 203 -19.25 3.90 0.03
CA ALA A 203 -18.42 2.75 0.32
C ALA A 203 -16.91 3.04 0.33
N THR A 204 -16.45 4.21 -0.13
CA THR A 204 -15.01 4.50 -0.24
C THR A 204 -14.28 4.37 1.10
N GLN A 205 -14.84 4.93 2.18
CA GLN A 205 -14.23 4.85 3.51
C GLN A 205 -14.26 3.43 4.08
N THR A 206 -15.34 2.70 3.83
CA THR A 206 -15.48 1.28 4.22
C THR A 206 -14.43 0.42 3.51
N PHE A 207 -14.24 0.58 2.20
CA PHE A 207 -13.22 -0.16 1.44
C PHE A 207 -11.81 0.17 1.91
N GLN A 208 -11.50 1.44 2.13
CA GLN A 208 -10.22 1.86 2.72
C GLN A 208 -9.99 1.19 4.09
N ALA A 209 -10.98 1.23 4.98
CA ALA A 209 -10.86 0.66 6.32
C ALA A 209 -10.58 -0.84 6.31
N ILE A 210 -11.33 -1.58 5.47
CA ILE A 210 -11.16 -3.04 5.33
C ILE A 210 -9.80 -3.34 4.72
N ARG A 211 -9.39 -2.64 3.67
CA ARG A 211 -8.08 -2.80 3.03
C ARG A 211 -6.93 -2.62 4.02
N ILE A 212 -6.96 -1.54 4.80
CA ILE A 212 -5.97 -1.26 5.83
C ILE A 212 -5.92 -2.39 6.86
N ARG A 213 -7.08 -2.90 7.28
CA ARG A 213 -7.19 -4.01 8.25
C ARG A 213 -6.61 -5.31 7.69
N ILE A 214 -6.96 -5.66 6.44
CA ILE A 214 -6.53 -6.92 5.80
C ILE A 214 -5.02 -6.94 5.57
N ASN A 215 -4.44 -5.81 5.16
CA ASN A 215 -3.02 -5.71 4.81
C ASN A 215 -2.13 -5.19 5.94
N ASN A 216 -2.70 -4.89 7.12
CA ASN A 216 -1.98 -4.37 8.28
C ASN A 216 -1.16 -3.09 7.99
N GLU A 217 -1.70 -2.23 7.09
CA GLU A 217 -0.96 -1.14 6.44
C GLU A 217 -0.37 -0.13 7.44
N LEU A 218 -1.16 0.32 8.42
CA LEU A 218 -0.71 1.36 9.36
C LEU A 218 0.31 0.87 10.38
N GLU A 219 0.22 -0.39 10.79
CA GLU A 219 1.19 -0.97 11.71
C GLU A 219 2.53 -1.24 11.00
N ASP A 220 2.44 -1.78 9.80
CA ASP A 220 3.63 -1.96 8.95
C ASP A 220 4.30 -0.61 8.66
N LEU A 221 3.53 0.46 8.42
CA LEU A 221 4.07 1.80 8.21
C LEU A 221 4.85 2.30 9.43
N LYS A 222 4.34 2.15 10.65
CA LYS A 222 5.05 2.55 11.87
C LYS A 222 6.39 1.84 11.99
N LEU A 223 6.38 0.51 11.83
CA LEU A 223 7.58 -0.31 11.90
C LEU A 223 8.58 0.02 10.80
N GLY A 224 8.11 0.22 9.56
CA GLY A 224 8.95 0.57 8.43
C GLY A 224 9.62 1.94 8.61
N LEU A 225 8.90 2.94 9.14
CA LEU A 225 9.45 4.26 9.43
C LEU A 225 10.55 4.19 10.51
N GLU A 226 10.32 3.45 11.60
CA GLU A 226 11.32 3.25 12.64
C GLU A 226 12.57 2.58 12.08
N GLN A 227 12.42 1.50 11.33
CA GLN A 227 13.53 0.79 10.72
C GLN A 227 14.25 1.60 9.63
N SER A 228 13.57 2.55 8.98
CA SER A 228 14.20 3.38 7.96
C SER A 228 15.35 4.23 8.51
N LEU A 229 15.27 4.66 9.78
CA LEU A 229 16.35 5.40 10.43
C LEU A 229 17.61 4.54 10.63
N ASP A 230 17.40 3.27 10.95
CA ASP A 230 18.50 2.34 11.19
C ASP A 230 19.25 1.97 9.91
N VAL A 231 18.54 1.93 8.76
CA VAL A 231 19.14 1.53 7.49
C VAL A 231 19.77 2.69 6.74
N LEU A 232 19.34 3.93 6.99
CA LEU A 232 19.87 5.12 6.34
C LEU A 232 21.28 5.45 6.85
N LYS A 233 22.17 5.86 5.94
CA LYS A 233 23.44 6.48 6.29
C LYS A 233 23.21 7.88 6.87
N ILE A 234 24.20 8.45 7.55
CA ILE A 234 24.19 9.86 7.95
C ILE A 234 24.02 10.72 6.70
N GLY A 235 23.03 11.63 6.71
CA GLY A 235 22.67 12.45 5.56
C GLY A 235 21.79 11.72 4.52
N GLY A 236 21.44 10.46 4.75
CA GLY A 236 20.47 9.71 3.96
C GLY A 236 19.06 10.32 4.02
N ARG A 237 18.23 10.07 3.04
CA ARG A 237 16.92 10.72 2.88
C ARG A 237 15.78 9.73 2.95
N LEU A 238 14.78 10.02 3.77
CA LEU A 238 13.52 9.30 3.84
C LEU A 238 12.43 10.12 3.14
N LEU A 239 11.82 9.55 2.12
CA LEU A 239 10.67 10.13 1.42
C LEU A 239 9.44 9.24 1.62
N VAL A 240 8.33 9.88 1.95
CA VAL A 240 7.04 9.20 2.12
C VAL A 240 5.97 9.96 1.38
N ILE A 241 5.25 9.28 0.49
CA ILE A 241 4.04 9.77 -0.17
C ILE A 241 2.86 9.11 0.53
N SER A 242 1.95 9.92 1.07
CA SER A 242 0.73 9.47 1.74
C SER A 242 -0.50 9.91 0.98
N PHE A 243 -1.55 9.07 0.96
CA PHE A 243 -2.78 9.30 0.22
C PHE A 243 -4.00 9.56 1.10
N HIS A 244 -3.88 9.31 2.40
CA HIS A 244 -4.95 9.61 3.36
C HIS A 244 -4.43 10.10 4.70
N SER A 245 -5.34 10.73 5.46
CA SER A 245 -5.09 11.40 6.74
C SER A 245 -4.39 10.54 7.79
N LEU A 246 -4.67 9.23 7.82
CA LEU A 246 -4.09 8.33 8.83
C LEU A 246 -2.60 8.09 8.57
N GLU A 247 -2.21 7.88 7.31
CA GLU A 247 -0.80 7.78 6.91
C GLU A 247 -0.06 9.08 7.21
N ASP A 248 -0.59 10.21 6.73
CA ASP A 248 0.00 11.53 6.95
C ASP A 248 0.21 11.82 8.44
N ARG A 249 -0.77 11.48 9.28
CA ARG A 249 -0.69 11.64 10.73
C ARG A 249 0.41 10.79 11.37
N ILE A 250 0.58 9.55 10.91
CA ILE A 250 1.66 8.66 11.40
C ILE A 250 3.02 9.23 11.01
N VAL A 251 3.19 9.62 9.75
CA VAL A 251 4.45 10.17 9.22
C VAL A 251 4.82 11.47 9.95
N LYS A 252 3.88 12.41 10.08
CA LYS A 252 4.12 13.67 10.81
C LYS A 252 4.52 13.45 12.28
N ARG A 253 3.82 12.55 12.97
CA ARG A 253 4.15 12.20 14.35
C ARG A 253 5.53 11.54 14.47
N PHE A 254 5.87 10.70 13.52
CA PHE A 254 7.20 10.10 13.45
C PHE A 254 8.28 11.16 13.28
N ILE A 255 8.15 12.07 12.29
CA ILE A 255 9.12 13.14 12.04
C ILE A 255 9.27 14.07 13.25
N THR A 256 8.18 14.40 13.94
CA THR A 256 8.21 15.31 15.11
C THR A 256 8.92 14.70 16.32
N LYS A 257 9.10 13.38 16.35
CA LYS A 257 9.79 12.69 17.47
C LYS A 257 11.30 12.57 17.26
N GLN A 258 11.78 12.81 16.04
CA GLN A 258 13.20 12.76 15.68
C GLN A 258 13.86 14.12 15.92
#